data_8d69eabd0053916fc07a8499563eb5b5
#
_entry.id   8d69eabd0053916fc07a8499563eb5b5
#
_cell.length_a   1.000
_cell.length_b   1.000
_cell.length_c   1.000
_cell.angle_alpha   90.00
_cell.angle_beta   90.00
_cell.angle_gamma   90.00
#
_symmetry.space_group_name_H-M   'P 1'
#
loop_
_entity.id
_entity.type
_entity.pdbx_description
1 polymer ?
#
loop_
_entity_poly.entity_id
_entity_poly.type
_entity_poly.pdbx_seq_one_letter_code
_entity_poly.pdbx_strand_id
1 'polypeptide(L)'
;MEHDFSTSKIVEFMIRTKNLTFGYRSRRKVLNDITLELGEGHIHGLLGCNGIGKTTLLKLICGIMRPSSGEVRVDGIDPMTRQPQMFSELMIIPEEFDLPNLSLERYAAMMKPFYPRFDHGSMRRYAEELKVNTEDKLHNMSMGQRKKAYIAFALACNVRTLLMDEPTNGLDIPSKSIFRRLLASYVDEERMVVISTHQVADVESLLDNIVILDNEGVALAATTTEICNKLKFGRAEENDSVLYKETTIAGEMAVMENRAGEDTQLNIELLFNAVTADRKAINNLFNR
;
A
#
# COMPACT_ATOMS: atom_id res chain seq x y z
N MET A 1 -5.85 -31.88 37.86
CA MET A 1 -6.53 -30.63 37.43
C MET A 1 -5.58 -29.89 36.55
N GLU A 2 -5.63 -30.23 35.27
CA GLU A 2 -4.85 -29.55 34.23
C GLU A 2 -5.57 -28.27 33.86
N HIS A 3 -4.94 -27.12 34.11
CA HIS A 3 -5.40 -25.85 33.59
C HIS A 3 -5.05 -25.77 32.13
N ASP A 4 -6.04 -25.94 31.32
CA ASP A 4 -6.07 -25.70 29.89
C ASP A 4 -5.82 -24.18 29.65
N PHE A 5 -4.60 -23.80 29.33
CA PHE A 5 -4.28 -22.48 28.81
C PHE A 5 -4.82 -22.39 27.38
N SER A 6 -6.09 -22.03 27.28
CA SER A 6 -6.70 -21.56 26.04
C SER A 6 -5.80 -20.47 25.46
N THR A 7 -5.08 -20.80 24.40
CA THR A 7 -4.39 -19.87 23.53
C THR A 7 -5.43 -18.90 22.97
N SER A 8 -5.52 -17.71 23.56
CA SER A 8 -6.25 -16.60 22.96
C SER A 8 -5.64 -16.39 21.57
N LYS A 9 -6.39 -16.71 20.51
CA LYS A 9 -6.06 -16.31 19.15
C LYS A 9 -5.89 -14.80 19.18
N ILE A 10 -4.67 -14.34 19.01
CA ILE A 10 -4.37 -12.95 18.66
C ILE A 10 -5.17 -12.72 17.39
N VAL A 11 -6.15 -11.84 17.42
CA VAL A 11 -6.91 -11.44 16.25
C VAL A 11 -5.98 -10.54 15.46
N GLU A 12 -5.21 -11.12 14.53
CA GLU A 12 -4.39 -10.36 13.59
C GLU A 12 -5.33 -9.48 12.76
N PHE A 13 -5.13 -8.17 12.83
CA PHE A 13 -5.79 -7.23 11.94
C PHE A 13 -5.35 -7.51 10.51
N MET A 14 -6.31 -7.74 9.63
CA MET A 14 -6.03 -8.25 8.30
C MET A 14 -7.03 -7.74 7.28
N ILE A 15 -6.52 -7.33 6.14
CA ILE A 15 -7.32 -7.22 4.92
C ILE A 15 -7.23 -8.56 4.20
N ARG A 16 -8.40 -9.16 3.96
CA ARG A 16 -8.49 -10.41 3.20
C ARG A 16 -9.45 -10.25 2.02
N THR A 17 -9.01 -10.65 0.85
CA THR A 17 -9.88 -10.82 -0.32
C THR A 17 -9.86 -12.28 -0.75
N LYS A 18 -11.00 -12.79 -1.24
CA LYS A 18 -11.13 -14.16 -1.72
C LYS A 18 -11.92 -14.19 -3.02
N ASN A 19 -11.27 -14.65 -4.09
CA ASN A 19 -11.84 -14.74 -5.44
C ASN A 19 -12.54 -13.42 -5.88
N LEU A 20 -11.98 -12.28 -5.46
CA LEU A 20 -12.56 -10.97 -5.65
C LEU A 20 -12.53 -10.58 -7.12
N THR A 21 -13.69 -10.35 -7.70
CA THR A 21 -13.85 -9.92 -9.08
C THR A 21 -14.68 -8.64 -9.14
N PHE A 22 -14.27 -7.70 -9.98
CA PHE A 22 -14.99 -6.46 -10.19
C PHE A 22 -14.87 -5.95 -11.62
N GLY A 23 -15.94 -5.33 -12.13
CA GLY A 23 -15.98 -4.62 -13.40
C GLY A 23 -17.01 -3.49 -13.36
N TYR A 24 -16.66 -2.32 -13.93
CA TYR A 24 -17.56 -1.16 -14.00
C TYR A 24 -18.76 -1.38 -14.94
N ARG A 25 -18.63 -2.30 -15.91
CA ARG A 25 -19.70 -2.69 -16.82
C ARG A 25 -19.60 -4.20 -17.03
N SER A 26 -20.72 -4.83 -17.30
CA SER A 26 -20.86 -6.29 -17.37
C SER A 26 -19.88 -7.02 -18.33
N ARG A 27 -19.16 -6.32 -19.20
CA ARG A 27 -18.30 -6.92 -20.24
C ARG A 27 -16.79 -6.78 -20.00
N ARG A 28 -16.32 -5.95 -19.07
CA ARG A 28 -14.87 -5.76 -18.80
C ARG A 28 -14.60 -5.87 -17.32
N LYS A 29 -13.99 -6.95 -16.91
CA LYS A 29 -13.43 -7.11 -15.58
C LYS A 29 -12.21 -6.21 -15.46
N VAL A 30 -12.11 -5.48 -14.34
CA VAL A 30 -10.94 -4.66 -13.94
C VAL A 30 -10.11 -5.43 -12.95
N LEU A 31 -10.76 -6.16 -12.03
CA LEU A 31 -10.13 -7.10 -11.12
C LEU A 31 -10.70 -8.48 -11.42
N ASN A 32 -9.82 -9.47 -11.47
CA ASN A 32 -10.20 -10.85 -11.77
C ASN A 32 -9.57 -11.79 -10.75
N ASP A 33 -10.42 -12.45 -9.96
CA ASP A 33 -10.02 -13.51 -9.01
C ASP A 33 -8.90 -13.11 -8.04
N ILE A 34 -9.01 -11.91 -7.45
CA ILE A 34 -8.01 -11.40 -6.51
C ILE A 34 -8.19 -12.12 -5.16
N THR A 35 -7.23 -12.96 -4.81
CA THR A 35 -7.10 -13.56 -3.48
C THR A 35 -5.81 -13.02 -2.85
N LEU A 36 -5.95 -12.30 -1.73
CA LEU A 36 -4.87 -11.56 -1.09
C LEU A 36 -5.11 -11.46 0.41
N GLU A 37 -4.04 -11.54 1.18
CA GLU A 37 -4.03 -11.31 2.63
C GLU A 37 -2.95 -10.29 2.96
N LEU A 38 -3.30 -9.22 3.67
CA LEU A 38 -2.40 -8.18 4.13
C LEU A 38 -2.51 -8.08 5.65
N GLY A 39 -1.40 -8.26 6.35
CA GLY A 39 -1.33 -8.25 7.81
C GLY A 39 -0.91 -6.89 8.39
N GLU A 40 -1.15 -6.71 9.68
CA GLU A 40 -0.67 -5.57 10.46
C GLU A 40 0.86 -5.58 10.62
N GLY A 41 1.42 -4.48 11.13
CA GLY A 41 2.85 -4.33 11.36
C GLY A 41 3.68 -4.03 10.11
N HIS A 42 3.05 -3.82 8.96
CA HIS A 42 3.76 -3.74 7.68
C HIS A 42 3.28 -2.60 6.78
N ILE A 43 4.19 -2.16 5.91
CA ILE A 43 3.89 -1.30 4.76
C ILE A 43 3.84 -2.18 3.51
N HIS A 44 2.64 -2.30 2.94
CA HIS A 44 2.38 -3.08 1.73
C HIS A 44 2.40 -2.20 0.49
N GLY A 45 3.25 -2.50 -0.47
CA GLY A 45 3.25 -1.89 -1.80
C GLY A 45 2.30 -2.61 -2.74
N LEU A 46 1.27 -1.92 -3.24
CA LEU A 46 0.36 -2.42 -4.27
C LEU A 46 0.79 -1.86 -5.63
N LEU A 47 1.47 -2.67 -6.41
CA LEU A 47 2.11 -2.29 -7.67
C LEU A 47 1.33 -2.83 -8.87
N GLY A 48 1.48 -2.16 -10.01
CA GLY A 48 0.84 -2.56 -11.25
C GLY A 48 0.76 -1.40 -12.24
N CYS A 49 0.56 -1.72 -13.51
CA CYS A 49 0.39 -0.72 -14.55
C CYS A 49 -0.80 0.21 -14.28
N ASN A 50 -0.81 1.37 -14.92
CA ASN A 50 -1.96 2.26 -14.85
C ASN A 50 -3.21 1.58 -15.44
N GLY A 51 -4.34 1.75 -14.75
CA GLY A 51 -5.61 1.14 -15.15
C GLY A 51 -5.78 -0.34 -14.79
N ILE A 52 -4.81 -0.99 -14.11
CA ILE A 52 -4.88 -2.39 -13.70
C ILE A 52 -5.90 -2.67 -12.58
N GLY A 53 -6.33 -1.62 -11.86
CA GLY A 53 -7.34 -1.76 -10.82
C GLY A 53 -6.86 -1.50 -9.40
N LYS A 54 -5.66 -0.96 -9.18
CA LYS A 54 -5.14 -0.61 -7.83
C LYS A 54 -6.12 0.25 -7.04
N THR A 55 -6.48 1.41 -7.58
CA THR A 55 -7.50 2.32 -7.00
C THR A 55 -8.84 1.61 -6.78
N THR A 56 -9.24 0.74 -7.70
CA THR A 56 -10.49 -0.03 -7.59
C THR A 56 -10.44 -1.00 -6.41
N LEU A 57 -9.31 -1.70 -6.24
CA LEU A 57 -9.11 -2.60 -5.10
C LEU A 57 -9.19 -1.83 -3.77
N LEU A 58 -8.52 -0.69 -3.65
CA LEU A 58 -8.60 0.15 -2.46
C LEU A 58 -10.04 0.62 -2.17
N LYS A 59 -10.80 1.01 -3.20
CA LYS A 59 -12.22 1.41 -3.06
C LYS A 59 -13.12 0.25 -2.63
N LEU A 60 -12.84 -0.98 -3.07
CA LEU A 60 -13.55 -2.17 -2.62
C LEU A 60 -13.25 -2.48 -1.14
N ILE A 61 -11.99 -2.39 -0.74
CA ILE A 61 -11.55 -2.55 0.66
C ILE A 61 -12.24 -1.53 1.57
N CYS A 62 -12.40 -0.29 1.09
CA CYS A 62 -13.14 0.76 1.83
C CYS A 62 -14.67 0.63 1.78
N GLY A 63 -15.23 -0.39 1.11
CA GLY A 63 -16.70 -0.49 0.95
C GLY A 63 -17.33 0.65 0.15
N ILE A 64 -16.53 1.44 -0.58
CA ILE A 64 -17.02 2.50 -1.50
C ILE A 64 -17.69 1.84 -2.71
N MET A 65 -17.18 0.67 -3.11
CA MET A 65 -17.69 -0.11 -4.23
C MET A 65 -18.02 -1.53 -3.78
N ARG A 66 -19.01 -2.14 -4.45
CA ARG A 66 -19.42 -3.53 -4.18
C ARG A 66 -18.74 -4.47 -5.18
N PRO A 67 -18.16 -5.61 -4.74
CA PRO A 67 -17.65 -6.64 -5.63
C PRO A 67 -18.73 -7.18 -6.57
N SER A 68 -18.34 -7.57 -7.78
CA SER A 68 -19.22 -8.34 -8.69
C SER A 68 -19.36 -9.79 -8.24
N SER A 69 -18.28 -10.38 -7.69
CA SER A 69 -18.25 -11.69 -7.04
C SER A 69 -17.05 -11.79 -6.10
N GLY A 70 -17.01 -12.84 -5.27
CA GLY A 70 -16.02 -13.00 -4.23
C GLY A 70 -16.31 -12.14 -3.01
N GLU A 71 -15.35 -12.01 -2.12
CA GLU A 71 -15.53 -11.27 -0.86
C GLU A 71 -14.30 -10.42 -0.50
N VAL A 72 -14.57 -9.39 0.30
CA VAL A 72 -13.57 -8.56 0.99
C VAL A 72 -13.89 -8.58 2.47
N ARG A 73 -12.86 -8.72 3.30
CA ARG A 73 -12.95 -8.59 4.75
C ARG A 73 -11.86 -7.65 5.25
N VAL A 74 -12.24 -6.79 6.17
CA VAL A 74 -11.31 -5.95 6.94
C VAL A 74 -11.58 -6.29 8.40
N ASP A 75 -10.62 -6.89 9.09
CA ASP A 75 -10.76 -7.42 10.44
C ASP A 75 -11.96 -8.37 10.59
N GLY A 76 -12.17 -9.21 9.57
CA GLY A 76 -13.31 -10.13 9.50
C GLY A 76 -14.65 -9.47 9.15
N ILE A 77 -14.72 -8.15 9.07
CA ILE A 77 -15.95 -7.39 8.77
C ILE A 77 -16.08 -7.18 7.26
N ASP A 78 -17.28 -7.38 6.72
CA ASP A 78 -17.61 -6.99 5.35
C ASP A 78 -17.76 -5.47 5.27
N PRO A 79 -16.92 -4.75 4.51
CA PRO A 79 -17.00 -3.28 4.38
C PRO A 79 -18.36 -2.78 3.90
N MET A 80 -19.10 -3.60 3.18
CA MET A 80 -20.43 -3.25 2.69
C MET A 80 -21.49 -3.17 3.78
N THR A 81 -21.22 -3.72 4.98
CA THR A 81 -22.11 -3.61 6.15
C THR A 81 -22.03 -2.22 6.81
N ARG A 82 -21.02 -1.41 6.45
CA ARG A 82 -20.82 -0.04 6.89
C ARG A 82 -20.79 0.12 8.42
N GLN A 83 -20.16 -0.82 9.12
CA GLN A 83 -20.04 -0.76 10.57
C GLN A 83 -19.14 0.41 11.01
N PRO A 84 -19.61 1.33 11.87
CA PRO A 84 -18.83 2.49 12.30
C PRO A 84 -17.49 2.12 12.93
N GLN A 85 -17.43 1.00 13.67
CA GLN A 85 -16.21 0.51 14.31
C GLN A 85 -15.10 0.24 13.30
N MET A 86 -15.43 -0.38 12.16
CA MET A 86 -14.46 -0.63 11.10
C MET A 86 -13.96 0.69 10.49
N PHE A 87 -14.88 1.62 10.19
CA PHE A 87 -14.50 2.88 9.56
C PHE A 87 -13.75 3.84 10.49
N SER A 88 -13.90 3.73 11.81
CA SER A 88 -13.10 4.49 12.75
C SER A 88 -11.64 4.03 12.80
N GLU A 89 -11.35 2.83 12.28
CA GLU A 89 -10.02 2.22 12.24
C GLU A 89 -9.42 2.14 10.83
N LEU A 90 -10.15 2.65 9.82
CA LEU A 90 -9.72 2.63 8.42
C LEU A 90 -9.81 4.02 7.80
N MET A 91 -8.76 4.43 7.10
CA MET A 91 -8.75 5.68 6.34
C MET A 91 -8.13 5.47 4.96
N ILE A 92 -8.65 6.19 3.97
CA ILE A 92 -8.08 6.24 2.63
C ILE A 92 -7.66 7.67 2.27
N ILE A 93 -6.46 7.81 1.70
CA ILE A 93 -6.02 9.00 0.96
C ILE A 93 -6.11 8.64 -0.53
N PRO A 94 -7.14 9.08 -1.25
CA PRO A 94 -7.23 8.82 -2.68
C PRO A 94 -6.25 9.68 -3.47
N GLU A 95 -5.95 9.29 -4.70
CA GLU A 95 -5.08 10.05 -5.60
C GLU A 95 -5.65 11.45 -5.87
N GLU A 96 -6.93 11.52 -6.22
CA GLU A 96 -7.68 12.76 -6.43
C GLU A 96 -8.75 12.91 -5.35
N PHE A 97 -8.86 14.10 -4.78
CA PHE A 97 -9.85 14.42 -3.77
C PHE A 97 -10.12 15.91 -3.72
N ASP A 98 -11.33 16.27 -3.32
CA ASP A 98 -11.72 17.62 -3.00
C ASP A 98 -11.82 17.80 -1.49
N LEU A 99 -11.29 18.90 -1.00
CA LEU A 99 -11.41 19.30 0.41
C LEU A 99 -12.33 20.54 0.52
N PRO A 100 -13.12 20.61 1.59
CA PRO A 100 -14.03 21.72 1.78
C PRO A 100 -13.27 23.04 1.96
N ASN A 101 -13.96 24.16 1.76
CA ASN A 101 -13.41 25.50 1.96
C ASN A 101 -13.29 25.86 3.46
N LEU A 102 -12.54 25.02 4.19
CA LEU A 102 -12.21 25.14 5.61
C LEU A 102 -10.69 25.20 5.79
N SER A 103 -10.23 25.72 6.93
CA SER A 103 -8.83 25.49 7.33
C SER A 103 -8.64 24.04 7.77
N LEU A 104 -7.37 23.56 7.77
CA LEU A 104 -7.05 22.21 8.25
C LEU A 104 -7.52 22.01 9.72
N GLU A 105 -7.38 23.03 10.55
CA GLU A 105 -7.88 23.02 11.94
C GLU A 105 -9.39 22.79 12.02
N ARG A 106 -10.18 23.52 11.22
CA ARG A 106 -11.63 23.35 11.19
C ARG A 106 -12.05 22.04 10.58
N TYR A 107 -11.35 21.58 9.54
CA TYR A 107 -11.57 20.27 8.94
C TYR A 107 -11.34 19.16 9.96
N ALA A 108 -10.23 19.21 10.68
CA ALA A 108 -9.90 18.25 11.72
C ALA A 108 -10.94 18.26 12.87
N ALA A 109 -11.38 19.43 13.31
CA ALA A 109 -12.42 19.54 14.34
C ALA A 109 -13.76 18.89 13.88
N MET A 110 -14.10 19.03 12.60
CA MET A 110 -15.30 18.42 12.01
C MET A 110 -15.17 16.89 11.90
N MET A 111 -13.98 16.39 11.55
CA MET A 111 -13.76 14.96 11.30
C MET A 111 -13.38 14.14 12.56
N LYS A 112 -12.85 14.81 13.59
CA LYS A 112 -12.44 14.18 14.86
C LYS A 112 -13.46 13.19 15.46
N PRO A 113 -14.78 13.46 15.46
CA PRO A 113 -15.76 12.52 16.04
C PRO A 113 -15.76 11.13 15.37
N PHE A 114 -15.27 11.01 14.13
CA PHE A 114 -15.22 9.76 13.38
C PHE A 114 -13.93 8.96 13.65
N TYR A 115 -12.90 9.61 14.22
CA TYR A 115 -11.58 9.01 14.49
C TYR A 115 -11.24 9.13 15.97
N PRO A 116 -11.61 8.16 16.81
CA PRO A 116 -11.46 8.25 18.28
C PRO A 116 -10.00 8.46 18.74
N ARG A 117 -9.02 7.97 17.96
CA ARG A 117 -7.58 8.10 18.25
C ARG A 117 -6.93 9.34 17.63
N PHE A 118 -7.73 10.26 17.06
CA PHE A 118 -7.20 11.47 16.45
C PHE A 118 -6.42 12.32 17.47
N ASP A 119 -5.14 12.59 17.14
CA ASP A 119 -4.27 13.46 17.94
C ASP A 119 -3.98 14.78 17.24
N HIS A 120 -4.54 15.85 17.81
CA HIS A 120 -4.41 17.21 17.30
C HIS A 120 -2.97 17.74 17.34
N GLY A 121 -2.20 17.35 18.38
CA GLY A 121 -0.79 17.74 18.52
C GLY A 121 0.06 17.12 17.40
N SER A 122 -0.16 15.85 17.09
CA SER A 122 0.50 15.17 15.99
C SER A 122 0.14 15.78 14.64
N MET A 123 -1.13 16.15 14.41
CA MET A 123 -1.53 16.82 13.17
C MET A 123 -0.76 18.11 12.92
N ARG A 124 -0.65 18.96 13.95
CA ARG A 124 0.11 20.23 13.86
C ARG A 124 1.58 19.99 13.59
N ARG A 125 2.20 19.04 14.29
CA ARG A 125 3.59 18.67 14.09
C ARG A 125 3.84 18.15 12.65
N TYR A 126 2.99 17.25 12.15
CA TYR A 126 3.12 16.74 10.79
C TYR A 126 2.90 17.82 9.73
N ALA A 127 1.93 18.72 9.96
CA ALA A 127 1.70 19.88 9.09
C ALA A 127 2.90 20.83 9.04
N GLU A 128 3.51 21.11 10.20
CA GLU A 128 4.73 21.94 10.33
C GLU A 128 5.89 21.31 9.56
N GLU A 129 6.16 20.02 9.76
CA GLU A 129 7.21 19.29 9.03
C GLU A 129 7.00 19.31 7.52
N LEU A 130 5.75 19.16 7.07
CA LEU A 130 5.35 19.24 5.66
C LEU A 130 5.22 20.67 5.13
N LYS A 131 5.50 21.69 5.97
CA LYS A 131 5.41 23.12 5.63
C LYS A 131 4.00 23.52 5.18
N VAL A 132 2.99 23.07 5.90
CA VAL A 132 1.59 23.42 5.70
C VAL A 132 1.13 24.32 6.83
N ASN A 133 0.59 25.49 6.49
CA ASN A 133 -0.08 26.35 7.46
C ASN A 133 -1.49 25.82 7.74
N THR A 134 -1.76 25.41 8.98
CA THR A 134 -3.02 24.78 9.38
C THR A 134 -4.23 25.74 9.38
N GLU A 135 -3.98 27.07 9.39
CA GLU A 135 -5.02 28.09 9.36
C GLU A 135 -5.46 28.49 7.95
N ASP A 136 -4.65 28.15 6.92
CA ASP A 136 -4.98 28.45 5.54
C ASP A 136 -6.16 27.59 5.07
N LYS A 137 -7.01 28.17 4.23
CA LYS A 137 -8.14 27.45 3.64
C LYS A 137 -7.66 26.40 2.65
N LEU A 138 -8.02 25.15 2.86
CA LEU A 138 -7.65 24.00 2.05
C LEU A 138 -7.96 24.19 0.56
N HIS A 139 -9.10 24.82 0.26
CA HIS A 139 -9.50 25.11 -1.14
C HIS A 139 -8.53 26.06 -1.87
N ASN A 140 -7.88 26.96 -1.15
CA ASN A 140 -6.94 27.94 -1.73
C ASN A 140 -5.52 27.37 -1.89
N MET A 141 -5.24 26.22 -1.33
CA MET A 141 -3.94 25.56 -1.42
C MET A 141 -3.72 24.98 -2.82
N SER A 142 -2.45 24.91 -3.27
CA SER A 142 -2.07 24.12 -4.43
C SER A 142 -2.39 22.63 -4.20
N MET A 143 -2.46 21.84 -5.27
CA MET A 143 -2.72 20.39 -5.15
C MET A 143 -1.71 19.71 -4.22
N GLY A 144 -0.41 20.03 -4.35
CA GLY A 144 0.64 19.47 -3.49
C GLY A 144 0.48 19.89 -2.02
N GLN A 145 0.11 21.14 -1.76
CA GLN A 145 -0.16 21.60 -0.39
C GLN A 145 -1.40 20.94 0.20
N ARG A 146 -2.48 20.80 -0.56
CA ARG A 146 -3.67 20.04 -0.14
C ARG A 146 -3.33 18.60 0.20
N LYS A 147 -2.52 17.94 -0.63
CA LYS A 147 -2.09 16.57 -0.37
C LYS A 147 -1.27 16.48 0.91
N LYS A 148 -0.32 17.38 1.14
CA LYS A 148 0.46 17.45 2.39
C LYS A 148 -0.43 17.68 3.62
N ALA A 149 -1.41 18.59 3.53
CA ALA A 149 -2.37 18.83 4.60
C ALA A 149 -3.20 17.58 4.90
N TYR A 150 -3.66 16.88 3.86
CA TYR A 150 -4.45 15.67 4.04
C TYR A 150 -3.64 14.50 4.58
N ILE A 151 -2.37 14.36 4.19
CA ILE A 151 -1.43 13.40 4.78
C ILE A 151 -1.24 13.68 6.27
N ALA A 152 -0.99 14.94 6.66
CA ALA A 152 -0.82 15.32 8.07
C ALA A 152 -2.07 14.96 8.91
N PHE A 153 -3.26 15.23 8.38
CA PHE A 153 -4.52 14.86 9.01
C PHE A 153 -4.67 13.33 9.11
N ALA A 154 -4.44 12.60 8.02
CA ALA A 154 -4.61 11.16 7.97
C ALA A 154 -3.70 10.41 8.96
N LEU A 155 -2.42 10.79 9.02
CA LEU A 155 -1.49 10.23 9.99
C LEU A 155 -1.92 10.54 11.44
N ALA A 156 -2.48 11.74 11.68
CA ALA A 156 -2.98 12.12 13.00
C ALA A 156 -4.26 11.40 13.42
N CYS A 157 -5.00 10.80 12.49
CA CYS A 157 -6.16 9.96 12.82
C CYS A 157 -5.77 8.69 13.57
N ASN A 158 -4.50 8.27 13.51
CA ASN A 158 -3.96 7.09 14.19
C ASN A 158 -4.80 5.81 13.96
N VAL A 159 -5.30 5.65 12.75
CA VAL A 159 -6.07 4.47 12.34
C VAL A 159 -5.18 3.24 12.23
N ARG A 160 -5.75 2.05 12.41
CA ARG A 160 -5.01 0.79 12.22
C ARG A 160 -4.71 0.50 10.76
N THR A 161 -5.64 0.82 9.87
CA THR A 161 -5.49 0.59 8.44
C THR A 161 -5.50 1.91 7.67
N LEU A 162 -4.36 2.26 7.08
CA LEU A 162 -4.20 3.45 6.26
C LEU A 162 -3.95 3.05 4.80
N LEU A 163 -4.89 3.38 3.92
CA LEU A 163 -4.79 3.14 2.49
C LEU A 163 -4.38 4.43 1.79
N MET A 164 -3.41 4.35 0.90
CA MET A 164 -2.90 5.51 0.16
C MET A 164 -2.83 5.20 -1.33
N ASP A 165 -3.53 6.00 -2.12
CA ASP A 165 -3.53 5.88 -3.57
C ASP A 165 -2.64 6.96 -4.18
N GLU A 166 -1.51 6.56 -4.76
CA GLU A 166 -0.50 7.44 -5.36
C GLU A 166 -0.12 8.63 -4.44
N PRO A 167 0.30 8.39 -3.17
CA PRO A 167 0.45 9.45 -2.17
C PRO A 167 1.57 10.44 -2.50
N THR A 168 2.57 10.05 -3.28
CA THR A 168 3.73 10.90 -3.61
C THR A 168 3.51 11.76 -4.85
N ASN A 169 2.44 11.51 -5.63
CA ASN A 169 2.09 12.32 -6.79
C ASN A 169 1.83 13.79 -6.38
N GLY A 170 2.55 14.71 -7.04
CA GLY A 170 2.42 16.15 -6.78
C GLY A 170 3.21 16.65 -5.57
N LEU A 171 3.96 15.80 -4.87
CA LEU A 171 4.91 16.20 -3.83
C LEU A 171 6.27 16.58 -4.46
N ASP A 172 6.88 17.64 -3.94
CA ASP A 172 8.28 17.98 -4.25
C ASP A 172 9.25 17.01 -3.57
N ILE A 173 10.51 16.96 -4.04
CA ILE A 173 11.53 16.04 -3.53
C ILE A 173 11.73 16.14 -2.02
N PRO A 174 11.84 17.34 -1.40
CA PRO A 174 11.96 17.46 0.05
C PRO A 174 10.73 16.88 0.77
N SER A 175 9.52 17.14 0.25
CA SER A 175 8.28 16.63 0.87
C SER A 175 8.16 15.10 0.76
N LYS A 176 8.64 14.49 -0.33
CA LYS A 176 8.73 13.03 -0.44
C LYS A 176 9.63 12.42 0.64
N SER A 177 10.77 13.07 0.95
CA SER A 177 11.66 12.61 2.02
C SER A 177 11.01 12.72 3.40
N ILE A 178 10.30 13.83 3.68
CA ILE A 178 9.56 14.01 4.93
C ILE A 178 8.45 12.96 5.02
N PHE A 179 7.68 12.76 3.95
CA PHE A 179 6.61 11.75 3.88
C PHE A 179 7.14 10.35 4.24
N ARG A 180 8.27 9.91 3.66
CA ARG A 180 8.87 8.62 4.00
C ARG A 180 9.21 8.51 5.48
N ARG A 181 9.84 9.54 6.07
CA ARG A 181 10.18 9.55 7.49
C ARG A 181 8.95 9.50 8.39
N LEU A 182 7.91 10.28 8.08
CA LEU A 182 6.67 10.28 8.84
C LEU A 182 5.98 8.93 8.76
N LEU A 183 5.95 8.32 7.59
CA LEU A 183 5.30 7.02 7.40
C LEU A 183 6.06 5.89 8.10
N ALA A 184 7.40 5.88 8.02
CA ALA A 184 8.22 4.91 8.77
C ALA A 184 8.04 5.01 10.29
N SER A 185 7.75 6.22 10.82
CA SER A 185 7.44 6.42 12.25
C SER A 185 5.97 6.17 12.61
N TYR A 186 5.10 6.07 11.62
CA TYR A 186 3.67 5.83 11.82
C TYR A 186 3.36 4.35 12.04
N VAL A 187 4.06 3.46 11.33
CA VAL A 187 3.82 2.02 11.39
C VAL A 187 4.44 1.44 12.67
N ASP A 188 3.67 0.65 13.38
CA ASP A 188 4.03 -0.16 14.52
C ASP A 188 3.39 -1.54 14.39
N GLU A 189 3.49 -2.39 15.41
CA GLU A 189 2.97 -3.76 15.38
C GLU A 189 1.44 -3.85 15.17
N GLU A 190 0.70 -2.76 15.43
CA GLU A 190 -0.76 -2.72 15.33
C GLU A 190 -1.28 -2.01 14.07
N ARG A 191 -0.40 -1.40 13.28
CA ARG A 191 -0.79 -0.56 12.14
C ARG A 191 -0.34 -1.16 10.83
N MET A 192 -1.21 -1.05 9.85
CA MET A 192 -0.97 -1.45 8.47
C MET A 192 -1.08 -0.24 7.55
N VAL A 193 -0.18 -0.13 6.60
CA VAL A 193 -0.28 0.84 5.50
C VAL A 193 -0.27 0.10 4.18
N VAL A 194 -1.18 0.45 3.29
CA VAL A 194 -1.18 -0.04 1.90
C VAL A 194 -0.97 1.15 0.98
N ILE A 195 0.09 1.13 0.20
CA ILE A 195 0.44 2.18 -0.77
C ILE A 195 0.26 1.63 -2.17
N SER A 196 -0.71 2.15 -2.93
CA SER A 196 -0.73 1.91 -4.37
C SER A 196 0.16 2.93 -5.06
N THR A 197 1.03 2.48 -5.94
CA THR A 197 1.86 3.38 -6.74
C THR A 197 2.35 2.72 -8.03
N HIS A 198 2.65 3.57 -9.02
CA HIS A 198 3.44 3.24 -10.19
C HIS A 198 4.84 3.89 -10.14
N GLN A 199 5.08 4.78 -9.15
CA GLN A 199 6.38 5.44 -8.90
C GLN A 199 7.08 4.76 -7.72
N VAL A 200 7.58 3.55 -7.95
CA VAL A 200 8.13 2.68 -6.91
C VAL A 200 9.31 3.31 -6.17
N ALA A 201 10.20 3.98 -6.90
CA ALA A 201 11.40 4.61 -6.34
C ALA A 201 11.13 5.60 -5.19
N ASP A 202 9.92 6.19 -5.15
CA ASP A 202 9.53 7.11 -4.09
C ASP A 202 9.30 6.44 -2.74
N VAL A 203 8.95 5.15 -2.71
CA VAL A 203 8.52 4.43 -1.51
C VAL A 203 9.25 3.10 -1.29
N GLU A 204 10.12 2.68 -2.23
CA GLU A 204 10.83 1.39 -2.21
C GLU A 204 11.45 1.06 -0.84
N SER A 205 12.13 2.04 -0.24
CA SER A 205 12.80 1.87 1.06
C SER A 205 11.87 1.70 2.25
N LEU A 206 10.55 1.81 2.05
CA LEU A 206 9.55 1.68 3.10
C LEU A 206 8.80 0.35 3.04
N LEU A 207 8.84 -0.34 1.91
CA LEU A 207 7.99 -1.49 1.68
C LEU A 207 8.53 -2.75 2.35
N ASP A 208 7.70 -3.38 3.16
CA ASP A 208 7.97 -4.69 3.77
C ASP A 208 7.43 -5.82 2.90
N ASN A 209 6.28 -5.57 2.27
CA ASN A 209 5.58 -6.53 1.42
C ASN A 209 5.28 -5.92 0.05
N ILE A 210 5.39 -6.72 -0.98
CA ILE A 210 5.13 -6.32 -2.36
C ILE A 210 4.03 -7.18 -2.95
N VAL A 211 2.98 -6.51 -3.45
CA VAL A 211 1.89 -7.11 -4.21
C VAL A 211 1.92 -6.53 -5.61
N ILE A 212 2.11 -7.37 -6.62
CA ILE A 212 2.07 -6.97 -8.04
C ILE A 212 0.77 -7.49 -8.64
N LEU A 213 -0.02 -6.56 -9.20
CA LEU A 213 -1.23 -6.89 -9.95
C LEU A 213 -0.96 -6.85 -11.45
N ASP A 214 -1.54 -7.82 -12.17
CA ASP A 214 -1.63 -7.85 -13.62
C ASP A 214 -3.07 -8.09 -14.12
N ASN A 215 -3.24 -8.30 -15.40
CA ASN A 215 -4.56 -8.55 -16.00
C ASN A 215 -5.20 -9.89 -15.57
N GLU A 216 -4.42 -10.81 -15.04
CA GLU A 216 -4.87 -12.13 -14.59
C GLU A 216 -5.13 -12.20 -13.08
N GLY A 217 -4.76 -11.14 -12.34
CA GLY A 217 -4.96 -11.07 -10.90
C GLY A 217 -3.73 -10.68 -10.11
N VAL A 218 -3.46 -11.35 -8.98
CA VAL A 218 -2.23 -11.18 -8.20
C VAL A 218 -1.09 -11.94 -8.89
N ALA A 219 -0.14 -11.19 -9.45
CA ALA A 219 1.01 -11.77 -10.14
C ALA A 219 2.12 -12.17 -9.16
N LEU A 220 2.30 -11.42 -8.09
CA LEU A 220 3.23 -11.73 -6.99
C LEU A 220 2.67 -11.14 -5.69
N ALA A 221 2.79 -11.87 -4.60
CA ALA A 221 2.58 -11.36 -3.24
C ALA A 221 3.63 -12.00 -2.33
N ALA A 222 4.61 -11.22 -1.87
CA ALA A 222 5.71 -11.71 -1.05
C ALA A 222 6.32 -10.60 -0.19
N THR A 223 6.98 -10.97 0.90
CA THR A 223 7.80 -10.05 1.67
C THR A 223 9.08 -9.70 0.92
N THR A 224 9.64 -8.52 1.18
CA THR A 224 10.94 -8.09 0.60
C THR A 224 12.06 -9.07 0.97
N THR A 225 12.02 -9.60 2.20
CA THR A 225 12.95 -10.64 2.66
C THR A 225 12.81 -11.93 1.85
N GLU A 226 11.57 -12.40 1.63
CA GLU A 226 11.34 -13.60 0.82
C GLU A 226 11.79 -13.41 -0.62
N ILE A 227 11.56 -12.22 -1.19
CA ILE A 227 12.02 -11.88 -2.54
C ILE A 227 13.55 -11.95 -2.62
N CYS A 228 14.28 -11.29 -1.71
CA CYS A 228 15.74 -11.31 -1.70
C CYS A 228 16.34 -12.70 -1.42
N ASN A 229 15.64 -13.54 -0.64
CA ASN A 229 16.06 -14.92 -0.41
C ASN A 229 15.95 -15.80 -1.68
N LYS A 230 14.98 -15.51 -2.55
CA LYS A 230 14.71 -16.31 -3.76
C LYS A 230 15.29 -15.72 -5.04
N LEU A 231 15.46 -14.40 -5.09
CA LEU A 231 15.91 -13.67 -6.25
C LEU A 231 17.14 -12.81 -5.93
N LYS A 232 18.07 -12.74 -6.90
CA LYS A 232 19.23 -11.86 -6.89
C LYS A 232 19.08 -10.81 -7.99
N PHE A 233 19.48 -9.59 -7.69
CA PHE A 233 19.36 -8.44 -8.59
C PHE A 233 20.74 -7.86 -8.89
N GLY A 234 21.08 -7.64 -10.16
CA GLY A 234 22.34 -7.06 -10.54
C GLY A 234 22.83 -7.52 -11.90
N ARG A 235 24.16 -7.47 -12.09
CA ARG A 235 24.79 -8.00 -13.30
C ARG A 235 24.89 -9.51 -13.20
N ALA A 236 24.48 -10.20 -14.26
CA ALA A 236 24.58 -11.66 -14.31
C ALA A 236 26.03 -12.11 -14.53
N GLU A 237 26.43 -13.14 -13.82
CA GLU A 237 27.67 -13.89 -14.02
C GLU A 237 27.44 -15.13 -14.90
N GLU A 238 28.52 -15.79 -15.31
CA GLU A 238 28.47 -16.89 -16.30
C GLU A 238 27.63 -18.11 -15.84
N ASN A 239 27.54 -18.33 -14.51
CA ASN A 239 26.81 -19.47 -13.91
C ASN A 239 25.42 -19.09 -13.34
N ASP A 240 24.98 -17.84 -13.47
CA ASP A 240 23.72 -17.40 -12.92
C ASP A 240 22.51 -17.95 -13.70
N SER A 241 21.50 -18.38 -12.96
CA SER A 241 20.19 -18.76 -13.52
C SER A 241 19.35 -17.51 -13.78
N VAL A 242 19.52 -16.93 -14.95
CA VAL A 242 18.88 -15.67 -15.33
C VAL A 242 17.40 -15.90 -15.68
N LEU A 243 16.52 -15.15 -15.02
CA LEU A 243 15.07 -15.15 -15.24
C LEU A 243 14.62 -13.99 -16.13
N TYR A 244 15.29 -12.84 -16.00
CA TYR A 244 14.99 -11.63 -16.76
C TYR A 244 16.23 -10.77 -16.95
N LYS A 245 16.33 -10.08 -18.07
CA LYS A 245 17.40 -9.12 -18.35
C LYS A 245 16.87 -7.86 -19.04
N GLU A 246 17.44 -6.73 -18.70
CA GLU A 246 17.22 -5.48 -19.41
C GLU A 246 18.51 -4.68 -19.53
N THR A 247 18.58 -3.84 -20.57
CA THR A 247 19.72 -2.94 -20.77
C THR A 247 19.36 -1.56 -20.22
N THR A 248 20.12 -1.11 -19.24
CA THR A 248 20.00 0.22 -18.62
C THR A 248 21.17 1.10 -19.03
N ILE A 249 21.12 2.41 -18.66
CA ILE A 249 22.25 3.32 -18.84
C ILE A 249 23.50 2.83 -18.09
N ALA A 250 23.32 2.12 -16.97
CA ALA A 250 24.40 1.56 -16.15
C ALA A 250 24.95 0.21 -16.67
N GLY A 251 24.39 -0.30 -17.78
CA GLY A 251 24.70 -1.58 -18.37
C GLY A 251 23.57 -2.60 -18.29
N GLU A 252 23.89 -3.86 -18.54
CA GLU A 252 22.93 -4.95 -18.46
C GLU A 252 22.64 -5.28 -16.99
N MET A 253 21.36 -5.32 -16.64
CA MET A 253 20.85 -5.69 -15.33
C MET A 253 19.96 -6.92 -15.46
N ALA A 254 19.98 -7.80 -14.47
CA ALA A 254 19.26 -9.07 -14.51
C ALA A 254 18.56 -9.38 -13.17
N VAL A 255 17.47 -10.14 -13.26
CA VAL A 255 16.87 -10.87 -12.14
C VAL A 255 17.28 -12.34 -12.29
N MET A 256 17.82 -12.90 -11.25
CA MET A 256 18.40 -14.26 -11.21
C MET A 256 17.83 -15.03 -10.03
N GLU A 257 17.81 -16.35 -10.11
CA GLU A 257 17.49 -17.20 -8.97
C GLU A 257 18.63 -17.15 -7.93
N ASN A 258 18.33 -16.81 -6.68
CA ASN A 258 19.32 -16.72 -5.59
C ASN A 258 19.55 -18.10 -4.95
N ARG A 259 20.27 -18.99 -5.64
CA ARG A 259 20.55 -20.35 -5.16
C ARG A 259 21.58 -20.41 -4.03
N ALA A 260 22.49 -19.47 -4.01
CA ALA A 260 23.58 -19.43 -3.04
C ALA A 260 23.20 -18.70 -1.73
N GLY A 261 22.02 -18.05 -1.66
CA GLY A 261 21.61 -17.24 -0.52
C GLY A 261 22.48 -15.99 -0.35
N GLU A 262 22.92 -15.42 -1.45
CA GLU A 262 23.74 -14.21 -1.45
C GLU A 262 22.92 -12.99 -1.00
N ASP A 263 23.57 -12.09 -0.27
CA ASP A 263 22.97 -10.77 0.02
C ASP A 263 22.77 -10.00 -1.28
N THR A 264 21.54 -9.54 -1.49
CA THR A 264 21.16 -8.75 -2.67
C THR A 264 20.36 -7.56 -2.27
N GLN A 265 20.57 -6.44 -2.93
CA GLN A 265 19.72 -5.27 -2.79
C GLN A 265 18.51 -5.43 -3.70
N LEU A 266 17.31 -5.39 -3.11
CA LEU A 266 16.07 -5.41 -3.87
C LEU A 266 16.06 -4.24 -4.89
N ASN A 267 15.62 -4.55 -6.10
CA ASN A 267 15.29 -3.57 -7.13
C ASN A 267 13.86 -3.85 -7.59
N ILE A 268 12.92 -3.08 -7.05
CA ILE A 268 11.48 -3.33 -7.28
C ILE A 268 11.09 -3.04 -8.73
N GLU A 269 11.71 -2.07 -9.39
CA GLU A 269 11.44 -1.77 -10.80
C GLU A 269 11.84 -2.96 -11.69
N LEU A 270 13.04 -3.50 -11.46
CA LEU A 270 13.53 -4.68 -12.17
C LEU A 270 12.69 -5.93 -11.87
N LEU A 271 12.27 -6.11 -10.59
CA LEU A 271 11.34 -7.17 -10.19
C LEU A 271 10.00 -7.05 -10.93
N PHE A 272 9.43 -5.85 -10.96
CA PHE A 272 8.16 -5.57 -11.63
C PHE A 272 8.24 -5.91 -13.12
N ASN A 273 9.33 -5.50 -13.79
CA ASN A 273 9.57 -5.80 -15.20
C ASN A 273 9.71 -7.32 -15.43
N ALA A 274 10.44 -8.02 -14.56
CA ALA A 274 10.60 -9.47 -14.62
C ALA A 274 9.26 -10.22 -14.47
N VAL A 275 8.46 -9.86 -13.47
CA VAL A 275 7.13 -10.45 -13.23
C VAL A 275 6.19 -10.19 -14.41
N THR A 276 6.24 -8.98 -14.99
CA THR A 276 5.42 -8.61 -16.15
C THR A 276 5.84 -9.37 -17.41
N ALA A 277 7.14 -9.64 -17.60
CA ALA A 277 7.67 -10.35 -18.75
C ALA A 277 7.41 -11.86 -18.68
N ASP A 278 7.63 -12.49 -17.53
CA ASP A 278 7.36 -13.92 -17.31
C ASP A 278 6.88 -14.21 -15.88
N ARG A 279 5.57 -14.00 -15.67
CA ARG A 279 4.88 -14.30 -14.43
C ARG A 279 5.12 -15.75 -13.95
N LYS A 280 5.12 -16.72 -14.88
CA LYS A 280 5.21 -18.14 -14.52
C LYS A 280 6.60 -18.50 -14.02
N ALA A 281 7.65 -17.98 -14.64
CA ALA A 281 9.01 -18.22 -14.20
C ALA A 281 9.23 -17.74 -12.76
N ILE A 282 8.76 -16.53 -12.46
CA ILE A 282 8.88 -15.96 -11.11
C ILE A 282 8.00 -16.72 -10.11
N ASN A 283 6.70 -16.92 -10.40
CA ASN A 283 5.78 -17.58 -9.47
C ASN A 283 6.18 -19.01 -9.11
N ASN A 284 6.80 -19.74 -10.01
CA ASN A 284 7.29 -21.10 -9.72
C ASN A 284 8.31 -21.15 -8.57
N LEU A 285 8.98 -20.03 -8.29
CA LEU A 285 9.91 -19.93 -7.15
C LEU A 285 9.17 -19.65 -5.83
N PHE A 286 8.02 -18.94 -5.88
CA PHE A 286 7.26 -18.55 -4.69
C PHE A 286 6.22 -19.58 -4.28
N ASN A 287 5.85 -20.51 -5.15
CA ASN A 287 4.89 -21.58 -4.89
C ASN A 287 5.55 -22.95 -4.55
N ARG A 288 6.86 -22.95 -4.32
CA ARG A 288 7.63 -24.15 -3.92
C ARG A 288 7.77 -24.24 -2.39
#